data_1faf73a7f1ca415ff2e2149516412c7a
#
_entry.id   1faf73a7f1ca415ff2e2149516412c7a
#
_cell.length_a   1.000
_cell.length_b   1.000
_cell.length_c   1.000
_cell.angle_alpha   90.00
_cell.angle_beta   90.00
_cell.angle_gamma   90.00
#
_symmetry.space_group_name_H-M   'P 1'
#
loop_
_entity.id
_entity.type
_entity.pdbx_description
1 polymer ?
#
loop_
_entity_poly.entity_id
_entity_poly.type
_entity_poly.pdbx_seq_one_letter_code
_entity_poly.pdbx_strand_id
1 'polypeptide(L)'
;HYGGYAFWDSFRTKYPLYGLFQPSVYKEIVSSLRDLYVQADNWGPFPDNDHPPHGILYKARGKDGCSVPFSCRHEHMLMVYPYMRKEALLQMPARYDTIGFIPARPDQTGEYCWDNWCMAQLARELENQSDYDYFMKRSHYWKNTWDQDIRFFRARKADGTWLDFPDDPRENREKYTYEGSKWHWRWNVLHDVPGLIGAFGGKEAFIKELEYFFDHDLYTAGNQIDLQAPFLFNDAGAPWLTQKWVRKLLTEPVVQYYGTHNFFPEPIFRKIYKNSPDGYLLEMDD
;
A
#
# COMPACT_ATOMS: atom_id res chain seq x y z
N HIS A 1 -20.61 9.23 14.41
CA HIS A 1 -19.15 9.08 14.45
C HIS A 1 -18.78 7.70 13.93
N TYR A 2 -17.77 7.66 13.11
CA TYR A 2 -17.18 6.43 12.57
C TYR A 2 -15.87 6.17 13.30
N GLY A 3 -15.49 4.90 13.45
CA GLY A 3 -14.25 4.47 14.07
C GLY A 3 -13.76 3.16 13.46
N GLY A 4 -12.62 2.63 13.92
CA GLY A 4 -12.09 1.38 13.40
C GLY A 4 -11.73 1.45 11.92
N TYR A 5 -11.04 2.50 11.52
CA TYR A 5 -10.86 2.83 10.11
C TYR A 5 -10.05 1.81 9.32
N ALA A 6 -9.09 1.10 9.94
CA ALA A 6 -8.21 0.12 9.28
C ALA A 6 -7.74 0.62 7.89
N PHE A 7 -7.12 1.81 7.85
CA PHE A 7 -6.85 2.50 6.59
C PHE A 7 -5.93 1.74 5.67
N TRP A 8 -4.93 1.07 6.21
CA TRP A 8 -3.99 0.30 5.43
C TRP A 8 -4.70 -0.83 4.64
N ASP A 9 -5.74 -1.40 5.21
CA ASP A 9 -6.55 -2.44 4.55
C ASP A 9 -7.57 -1.82 3.59
N SER A 10 -8.23 -0.77 4.03
CA SER A 10 -9.46 -0.25 3.42
C SER A 10 -9.24 0.65 2.22
N PHE A 11 -8.07 1.31 2.09
CA PHE A 11 -7.80 2.25 1.01
C PHE A 11 -7.77 1.59 -0.37
N ARG A 12 -7.42 0.31 -0.42
CA ARG A 12 -7.24 -0.43 -1.66
C ARG A 12 -8.54 -0.66 -2.40
N THR A 13 -9.63 -0.89 -1.68
CA THR A 13 -10.93 -1.20 -2.27
C THR A 13 -12.11 -0.53 -1.59
N LYS A 14 -12.24 -0.62 -0.26
CA LYS A 14 -13.42 -0.21 0.50
C LYS A 14 -13.76 1.27 0.33
N TYR A 15 -12.81 2.15 0.54
CA TYR A 15 -13.05 3.59 0.40
C TYR A 15 -13.27 4.05 -1.04
N PRO A 16 -12.52 3.58 -2.04
CA PRO A 16 -12.86 3.82 -3.44
C PRO A 16 -14.26 3.37 -3.79
N LEU A 17 -14.69 2.21 -3.28
CA LEU A 17 -16.04 1.71 -3.52
C LEU A 17 -17.12 2.62 -2.91
N TYR A 18 -16.92 3.07 -1.67
CA TYR A 18 -17.82 4.06 -1.06
C TYR A 18 -17.86 5.38 -1.85
N GLY A 19 -16.71 5.84 -2.32
CA GLY A 19 -16.66 7.04 -3.17
C GLY A 19 -17.47 6.93 -4.44
N LEU A 20 -17.56 5.72 -5.02
CA LEU A 20 -18.34 5.46 -6.24
C LEU A 20 -19.82 5.22 -5.99
N PHE A 21 -20.16 4.42 -4.99
CA PHE A 21 -21.54 3.93 -4.82
C PHE A 21 -22.30 4.56 -3.65
N GLN A 22 -21.59 5.10 -2.65
CA GLN A 22 -22.17 5.70 -1.46
C GLN A 22 -21.42 6.99 -1.04
N PRO A 23 -21.36 8.00 -1.92
CA PRO A 23 -20.56 9.21 -1.66
C PRO A 23 -20.98 9.98 -0.41
N SER A 24 -22.27 9.90 -0.01
CA SER A 24 -22.75 10.51 1.23
C SER A 24 -22.16 9.85 2.48
N VAL A 25 -22.14 8.53 2.53
CA VAL A 25 -21.52 7.77 3.63
C VAL A 25 -20.02 8.06 3.68
N TYR A 26 -19.37 8.08 2.52
CA TYR A 26 -17.97 8.42 2.43
C TYR A 26 -17.67 9.83 2.96
N LYS A 27 -18.50 10.81 2.62
CA LYS A 27 -18.44 12.17 3.18
C LYS A 27 -18.48 12.18 4.71
N GLU A 28 -19.39 11.40 5.31
CA GLU A 28 -19.52 11.31 6.76
C GLU A 28 -18.27 10.68 7.41
N ILE A 29 -17.70 9.64 6.79
CA ILE A 29 -16.44 9.01 7.24
C ILE A 29 -15.30 10.04 7.24
N VAL A 30 -15.14 10.79 6.15
CA VAL A 30 -14.11 11.82 6.03
C VAL A 30 -14.33 12.95 7.01
N SER A 31 -15.59 13.36 7.25
CA SER A 31 -15.93 14.37 8.25
C SER A 31 -15.57 13.91 9.66
N SER A 32 -15.85 12.66 9.99
CA SER A 32 -15.48 12.08 11.28
C SER A 32 -13.94 12.02 11.46
N LEU A 33 -13.22 11.71 10.39
CA LEU A 33 -11.74 11.74 10.40
C LEU A 33 -11.22 13.17 10.63
N ARG A 34 -11.78 14.16 9.94
CA ARG A 34 -11.44 15.57 10.15
C ARG A 34 -11.61 15.96 11.62
N ASP A 35 -12.74 15.58 12.22
CA ASP A 35 -13.03 15.91 13.61
C ASP A 35 -12.00 15.24 14.56
N LEU A 36 -11.52 14.05 14.25
CA LEU A 36 -10.43 13.41 15.00
C LEU A 36 -9.13 14.20 14.89
N TYR A 37 -8.76 14.66 13.71
CA TYR A 37 -7.59 15.52 13.53
C TYR A 37 -7.68 16.83 14.32
N VAL A 38 -8.83 17.48 14.25
CA VAL A 38 -9.09 18.73 15.01
C VAL A 38 -8.98 18.50 16.50
N GLN A 39 -9.57 17.41 17.01
CA GLN A 39 -9.50 17.09 18.44
C GLN A 39 -8.06 16.78 18.87
N ALA A 40 -7.33 16.02 18.08
CA ALA A 40 -5.94 15.67 18.40
C ALA A 40 -5.02 16.90 18.38
N ASP A 41 -5.22 17.82 17.45
CA ASP A 41 -4.43 19.07 17.39
C ASP A 41 -4.71 20.00 18.60
N ASN A 42 -5.94 20.00 19.08
CA ASN A 42 -6.34 20.77 20.27
C ASN A 42 -5.80 20.20 21.59
N TRP A 43 -5.40 18.97 21.63
CA TRP A 43 -4.85 18.35 22.85
C TRP A 43 -3.38 18.73 23.12
N GLY A 44 -2.71 19.37 22.15
CA GLY A 44 -1.34 19.83 22.27
C GLY A 44 -0.27 18.73 22.19
N PRO A 45 1.00 19.08 22.32
CA PRO A 45 2.08 18.11 22.35
C PRO A 45 2.03 17.29 23.64
N PHE A 46 2.08 15.98 23.50
CA PHE A 46 2.15 15.08 24.65
C PHE A 46 3.57 14.95 25.17
N PRO A 47 3.74 14.95 26.50
CA PRO A 47 5.08 14.86 27.11
C PRO A 47 5.76 13.51 26.92
N ASP A 48 5.01 12.45 26.65
CA ASP A 48 5.58 11.11 26.44
C ASP A 48 5.38 10.67 24.99
N ASN A 49 6.49 10.53 24.28
CA ASN A 49 6.52 10.10 22.88
C ASN A 49 6.01 8.68 22.62
N ASP A 50 5.79 7.89 23.70
CA ASP A 50 5.48 6.48 23.54
C ASP A 50 3.98 6.16 23.43
N HIS A 51 3.09 7.03 23.87
CA HIS A 51 1.64 6.82 23.81
C HIS A 51 0.88 8.13 23.59
N PRO A 52 0.94 8.70 22.41
CA PRO A 52 0.08 9.82 22.15
C PRO A 52 -1.39 9.37 22.06
N PRO A 53 -2.36 10.23 22.39
CA PRO A 53 -3.72 10.10 21.89
C PRO A 53 -3.75 10.11 20.35
N HIS A 54 -2.64 10.45 19.72
CA HIS A 54 -2.23 10.07 18.38
C HIS A 54 -2.41 8.58 18.06
N GLY A 55 -2.69 7.72 19.01
CA GLY A 55 -3.15 6.37 18.73
C GLY A 55 -4.34 6.34 17.76
N ILE A 56 -5.10 7.43 17.69
CA ILE A 56 -6.17 7.58 16.71
C ILE A 56 -5.59 8.00 15.35
N LEU A 57 -4.72 8.98 15.30
CA LEU A 57 -4.05 9.42 14.08
C LEU A 57 -3.02 8.39 13.61
N TYR A 58 -2.30 7.79 14.54
CA TYR A 58 -1.37 6.71 14.27
C TYR A 58 -2.07 5.44 13.79
N LYS A 59 -3.24 5.09 14.39
CA LYS A 59 -4.09 4.01 13.90
C LYS A 59 -4.82 4.39 12.62
N ALA A 60 -5.18 5.66 12.48
CA ALA A 60 -5.77 6.19 11.25
C ALA A 60 -4.77 6.22 10.10
N ARG A 61 -3.50 6.40 10.41
CA ARG A 61 -2.41 6.35 9.45
C ARG A 61 -1.94 4.92 9.16
N GLY A 62 -2.25 3.99 10.06
CA GLY A 62 -1.62 2.68 10.10
C GLY A 62 -0.17 2.77 10.58
N LYS A 63 0.28 1.74 11.26
CA LYS A 63 1.66 1.61 11.76
C LYS A 63 2.70 1.75 10.64
N ASP A 64 2.29 1.59 9.42
CA ASP A 64 3.13 1.45 8.24
C ASP A 64 2.95 2.56 7.20
N GLY A 65 2.34 3.67 7.58
CA GLY A 65 2.29 4.85 6.73
C GLY A 65 1.12 4.89 5.74
N CYS A 66 0.01 4.25 6.04
CA CYS A 66 -1.09 4.18 5.11
C CYS A 66 -1.89 5.47 4.95
N SER A 67 -2.16 5.81 3.73
CA SER A 67 -2.78 7.05 3.37
C SER A 67 -4.30 7.00 3.28
N VAL A 68 -4.91 7.73 4.17
CA VAL A 68 -6.31 8.17 4.03
C VAL A 68 -6.54 9.02 2.78
N PRO A 69 -5.58 9.86 2.34
CA PRO A 69 -5.80 10.78 1.22
C PRO A 69 -6.19 10.10 -0.06
N PHE A 70 -5.80 8.86 -0.20
CA PHE A 70 -5.83 8.20 -1.49
C PHE A 70 -7.22 7.96 -2.07
N SER A 71 -8.14 7.55 -1.23
CA SER A 71 -9.49 7.27 -1.70
C SER A 71 -10.29 8.55 -2.03
N CYS A 72 -9.67 9.72 -1.91
CA CYS A 72 -10.42 10.94 -1.73
C CYS A 72 -9.94 12.09 -2.60
N ARG A 73 -10.21 12.03 -3.85
CA ARG A 73 -10.41 13.23 -4.66
C ARG A 73 -11.73 13.94 -4.27
N HIS A 74 -12.05 13.96 -2.99
CA HIS A 74 -13.29 14.55 -2.54
C HIS A 74 -12.96 15.89 -1.88
N GLU A 75 -13.74 16.90 -2.18
CA GLU A 75 -13.63 18.27 -1.59
C GLU A 75 -13.43 18.26 -0.07
N HIS A 76 -13.91 17.22 0.61
CA HIS A 76 -13.78 17.07 2.05
C HIS A 76 -12.37 16.72 2.51
N MET A 77 -11.56 16.08 1.67
CA MET A 77 -10.16 15.81 2.00
C MET A 77 -9.30 17.06 1.95
N LEU A 78 -9.69 18.03 1.13
CA LEU A 78 -9.02 19.31 1.11
C LEU A 78 -9.10 20.01 2.49
N MET A 79 -10.17 19.79 3.24
CA MET A 79 -10.32 20.31 4.60
C MET A 79 -9.38 19.63 5.62
N VAL A 80 -8.94 18.41 5.35
CA VAL A 80 -8.04 17.64 6.22
C VAL A 80 -6.57 17.88 5.86
N TYR A 81 -6.31 18.41 4.68
CA TYR A 81 -4.97 18.60 4.13
C TYR A 81 -3.98 19.29 5.09
N PRO A 82 -4.31 20.41 5.78
CA PRO A 82 -3.35 21.06 6.67
C PRO A 82 -2.85 20.15 7.80
N TYR A 83 -3.73 19.33 8.35
CA TYR A 83 -3.40 18.38 9.43
C TYR A 83 -2.54 17.24 8.91
N MET A 84 -2.90 16.67 7.77
CA MET A 84 -2.14 15.61 7.11
C MET A 84 -0.76 16.09 6.68
N ARG A 85 -0.67 17.32 6.16
CA ARG A 85 0.60 17.95 5.82
C ARG A 85 1.51 18.09 7.03
N LYS A 86 0.96 18.63 8.14
CA LYS A 86 1.69 18.74 9.41
C LYS A 86 2.23 17.39 9.85
N GLU A 87 1.40 16.36 9.82
CA GLU A 87 1.79 15.00 10.18
C GLU A 87 2.85 14.42 9.24
N ALA A 88 2.67 14.56 7.92
CA ALA A 88 3.62 14.08 6.92
C ALA A 88 5.02 14.73 7.05
N LEU A 89 5.10 15.94 7.57
CA LEU A 89 6.36 16.63 7.79
C LEU A 89 7.00 16.28 9.15
N LEU A 90 6.19 16.08 10.19
CA LEU A 90 6.68 15.83 11.55
C LEU A 90 7.10 14.38 11.79
N GLN A 91 6.41 13.43 11.14
CA GLN A 91 6.62 12.01 11.42
C GLN A 91 7.58 11.31 10.44
N MET A 92 8.18 12.06 9.53
CA MET A 92 9.18 11.46 8.65
C MET A 92 10.44 11.12 9.44
N PRO A 93 11.03 9.93 9.19
CA PRO A 93 12.29 9.57 9.78
C PRO A 93 13.35 10.63 9.52
N ALA A 94 14.18 10.89 10.52
CA ALA A 94 15.31 11.78 10.37
C ALA A 94 16.14 11.37 9.14
N ARG A 95 16.55 12.34 8.34
CA ARG A 95 17.31 12.14 7.11
C ARG A 95 16.53 11.55 5.91
N TYR A 96 15.21 11.29 6.01
CA TYR A 96 14.46 10.76 4.87
C TYR A 96 14.61 11.63 3.61
N ASP A 97 14.56 12.96 3.76
CA ASP A 97 14.75 13.89 2.64
C ASP A 97 16.17 13.91 2.10
N THR A 98 17.14 13.51 2.92
CA THR A 98 18.57 13.53 2.54
C THR A 98 18.96 12.25 1.81
N ILE A 99 18.53 11.10 2.31
CA ILE A 99 18.92 9.79 1.77
C ILE A 99 17.88 9.22 0.79
N GLY A 100 16.63 9.68 0.88
CA GLY A 100 15.55 9.29 -0.03
C GLY A 100 15.01 7.87 0.17
N PHE A 101 15.19 7.28 1.34
CA PHE A 101 14.61 5.98 1.70
C PHE A 101 14.63 5.76 3.22
N ILE A 102 13.94 4.74 3.68
CA ILE A 102 13.99 4.30 5.09
C ILE A 102 14.98 3.15 5.19
N PRO A 103 16.06 3.30 5.98
CA PRO A 103 17.05 2.26 6.12
C PRO A 103 16.46 0.93 6.56
N ALA A 104 16.87 -0.14 5.91
CA ALA A 104 16.43 -1.52 6.12
C ALA A 104 14.93 -1.80 5.90
N ARG A 105 14.14 -0.82 5.39
CA ARG A 105 12.69 -0.95 5.22
C ARG A 105 12.25 -0.47 3.83
N PRO A 106 12.48 -1.29 2.78
CA PRO A 106 12.01 -0.97 1.42
C PRO A 106 10.48 -0.92 1.32
N ASP A 107 9.77 -1.75 2.10
CA ASP A 107 8.33 -1.75 2.23
C ASP A 107 7.80 -0.38 2.69
N GLN A 108 8.27 0.11 3.83
CA GLN A 108 7.88 1.44 4.33
C GLN A 108 8.28 2.57 3.39
N THR A 109 9.40 2.42 2.69
CA THR A 109 9.78 3.40 1.67
C THR A 109 8.73 3.47 0.57
N GLY A 110 8.25 2.31 0.09
CA GLY A 110 7.17 2.23 -0.90
C GLY A 110 5.87 2.84 -0.41
N GLU A 111 5.46 2.52 0.82
CA GLU A 111 4.25 3.07 1.45
C GLU A 111 4.32 4.61 1.57
N TYR A 112 5.44 5.14 2.04
CA TYR A 112 5.62 6.59 2.11
C TYR A 112 5.65 7.26 0.73
N CYS A 113 6.15 6.59 -0.29
CA CYS A 113 6.08 7.11 -1.65
C CYS A 113 4.64 7.28 -2.13
N TRP A 114 3.81 6.31 -1.83
CA TRP A 114 2.39 6.36 -2.10
C TRP A 114 1.69 7.49 -1.33
N ASP A 115 1.93 7.60 -0.02
CA ASP A 115 1.38 8.67 0.81
C ASP A 115 1.79 10.07 0.29
N ASN A 116 3.06 10.23 -0.07
CA ASN A 116 3.55 11.48 -0.64
C ASN A 116 2.91 11.79 -2.00
N TRP A 117 2.68 10.78 -2.85
CA TRP A 117 1.94 10.99 -4.09
C TRP A 117 0.52 11.49 -3.83
N CYS A 118 -0.18 10.91 -2.88
CA CYS A 118 -1.51 11.34 -2.49
C CYS A 118 -1.53 12.79 -1.98
N MET A 119 -0.56 13.13 -1.12
CA MET A 119 -0.38 14.51 -0.65
C MET A 119 -0.12 15.49 -1.79
N ALA A 120 0.67 15.08 -2.77
CA ALA A 120 0.91 15.89 -3.97
C ALA A 120 -0.38 16.13 -4.76
N GLN A 121 -1.23 15.09 -4.93
CA GLN A 121 -2.51 15.28 -5.64
C GLN A 121 -3.41 16.29 -4.90
N LEU A 122 -3.49 16.22 -3.58
CA LEU A 122 -4.25 17.19 -2.79
C LEU A 122 -3.66 18.61 -2.87
N ALA A 123 -2.33 18.73 -2.82
CA ALA A 123 -1.63 20.00 -2.99
C ALA A 123 -1.93 20.62 -4.36
N ARG A 124 -2.00 19.83 -5.41
CA ARG A 124 -2.37 20.28 -6.77
C ARG A 124 -3.81 20.81 -6.82
N GLU A 125 -4.77 20.10 -6.20
CA GLU A 125 -6.16 20.58 -6.13
C GLU A 125 -6.30 21.89 -5.33
N LEU A 126 -5.37 22.14 -4.40
CA LEU A 126 -5.29 23.38 -3.63
C LEU A 126 -4.41 24.46 -4.30
N GLU A 127 -3.95 24.22 -5.52
CA GLU A 127 -3.06 25.12 -6.26
C GLU A 127 -1.74 25.44 -5.50
N ASN A 128 -1.32 24.55 -4.61
CA ASN A 128 -0.06 24.68 -3.85
C ASN A 128 1.09 23.99 -4.58
N GLN A 129 1.70 24.68 -5.52
CA GLN A 129 2.77 24.17 -6.36
C GLN A 129 4.00 23.73 -5.55
N SER A 130 4.35 24.47 -4.50
CA SER A 130 5.52 24.15 -3.65
C SER A 130 5.37 22.79 -2.96
N ASP A 131 4.22 22.53 -2.38
CA ASP A 131 3.94 21.25 -1.74
C ASP A 131 3.78 20.13 -2.78
N TYR A 132 3.18 20.44 -3.93
CA TYR A 132 3.09 19.48 -5.04
C TYR A 132 4.47 18.97 -5.44
N ASP A 133 5.39 19.87 -5.72
CA ASP A 133 6.76 19.53 -6.15
C ASP A 133 7.50 18.76 -5.07
N TYR A 134 7.36 19.19 -3.82
CA TYR A 134 7.99 18.54 -2.68
C TYR A 134 7.52 17.12 -2.47
N PHE A 135 6.22 16.89 -2.44
CA PHE A 135 5.64 15.56 -2.24
C PHE A 135 5.81 14.68 -3.47
N MET A 136 5.71 15.22 -4.69
CA MET A 136 6.02 14.46 -5.92
C MET A 136 7.47 13.97 -5.95
N LYS A 137 8.43 14.79 -5.55
CA LYS A 137 9.82 14.34 -5.41
C LYS A 137 9.94 13.12 -4.50
N ARG A 138 9.29 13.16 -3.34
CA ARG A 138 9.29 12.07 -2.37
C ARG A 138 8.59 10.81 -2.89
N SER A 139 7.56 10.96 -3.68
CA SER A 139 6.82 9.83 -4.24
C SER A 139 7.67 8.94 -5.15
N HIS A 140 8.78 9.45 -5.65
CA HIS A 140 9.71 8.69 -6.48
C HIS A 140 10.86 8.02 -5.71
N TYR A 141 10.91 8.14 -4.40
CA TYR A 141 11.99 7.59 -3.58
C TYR A 141 12.02 6.05 -3.53
N TRP A 142 10.95 5.37 -3.95
CA TRP A 142 10.94 3.93 -4.14
C TRP A 142 12.10 3.45 -5.03
N LYS A 143 12.53 4.26 -6.01
CA LYS A 143 13.65 3.97 -6.91
C LYS A 143 14.97 3.79 -6.17
N ASN A 144 15.11 4.38 -4.99
CA ASN A 144 16.32 4.26 -4.17
C ASN A 144 16.43 2.90 -3.46
N THR A 145 15.36 2.14 -3.38
CA THR A 145 15.33 0.79 -2.82
C THR A 145 15.15 -0.30 -3.89
N TRP A 146 14.97 0.10 -5.16
CA TRP A 146 14.93 -0.81 -6.28
C TRP A 146 16.34 -1.22 -6.70
N ASP A 147 16.63 -2.51 -6.62
CA ASP A 147 17.89 -3.09 -7.09
C ASP A 147 17.68 -3.55 -8.54
N GLN A 148 18.30 -2.82 -9.49
CA GLN A 148 18.12 -3.04 -10.91
C GLN A 148 18.70 -4.37 -11.40
N ASP A 149 19.73 -4.89 -10.73
CA ASP A 149 20.40 -6.13 -11.13
C ASP A 149 19.52 -7.35 -10.88
N ILE A 150 18.79 -7.33 -9.76
CA ILE A 150 17.87 -8.41 -9.38
C ILE A 150 16.40 -8.11 -9.66
N ARG A 151 16.06 -6.85 -9.96
CA ARG A 151 14.69 -6.34 -10.20
C ARG A 151 13.73 -6.58 -9.04
N PHE A 152 14.19 -6.28 -7.82
CA PHE A 152 13.42 -6.35 -6.60
C PHE A 152 13.68 -5.12 -5.73
N PHE A 153 12.74 -4.85 -4.84
CA PHE A 153 13.02 -3.98 -3.71
C PHE A 153 13.95 -4.67 -2.74
N ARG A 154 15.05 -4.02 -2.44
CA ARG A 154 16.07 -4.53 -1.54
C ARG A 154 16.39 -3.52 -0.44
N ALA A 155 16.60 -4.04 0.75
CA ALA A 155 16.94 -3.22 1.90
C ALA A 155 18.35 -2.62 1.77
N ARG A 156 18.50 -1.37 2.24
CA ARG A 156 19.77 -0.65 2.27
C ARG A 156 20.06 -0.13 3.66
N LYS A 157 21.34 -0.06 4.01
CA LYS A 157 21.81 0.70 5.19
C LYS A 157 21.72 2.21 4.93
N ALA A 158 21.77 3.01 5.99
CA ALA A 158 21.74 4.47 5.88
C ALA A 158 22.89 5.08 5.05
N ASP A 159 23.97 4.36 4.87
CA ASP A 159 25.11 4.74 4.01
C ASP A 159 24.90 4.37 2.54
N GLY A 160 23.79 3.73 2.21
CA GLY A 160 23.44 3.30 0.88
C GLY A 160 23.90 1.89 0.48
N THR A 161 24.62 1.18 1.36
CA THR A 161 25.07 -0.21 1.13
C THR A 161 23.87 -1.15 1.13
N TRP A 162 23.80 -2.04 0.14
CA TRP A 162 22.78 -3.09 0.09
C TRP A 162 22.94 -4.10 1.22
N LEU A 163 21.81 -4.48 1.81
CA LEU A 163 21.75 -5.58 2.77
C LEU A 163 21.56 -6.92 2.04
N ASP A 164 21.62 -8.00 2.81
CA ASP A 164 21.31 -9.34 2.31
C ASP A 164 19.90 -9.38 1.68
N PHE A 165 19.73 -10.29 0.74
CA PHE A 165 18.47 -10.48 0.04
C PHE A 165 18.03 -11.94 0.23
N PRO A 166 16.79 -12.21 0.71
CA PRO A 166 16.31 -13.57 0.94
C PRO A 166 16.28 -14.40 -0.34
N ASP A 167 16.77 -15.63 -0.28
CA ASP A 167 16.80 -16.53 -1.43
C ASP A 167 15.47 -17.27 -1.63
N ASP A 168 14.80 -17.67 -0.54
CA ASP A 168 13.52 -18.38 -0.63
C ASP A 168 12.42 -17.41 -1.08
N PRO A 169 11.79 -17.65 -2.24
CA PRO A 169 10.69 -16.82 -2.71
C PRO A 169 9.43 -16.91 -1.86
N ARG A 170 9.32 -17.91 -1.01
CA ARG A 170 8.16 -18.16 -0.15
C ARG A 170 8.38 -17.76 1.29
N GLU A 171 9.51 -17.15 1.60
CA GLU A 171 9.78 -16.63 2.92
C GLU A 171 8.83 -15.48 3.25
N ASN A 172 7.88 -15.71 4.17
CA ASN A 172 6.91 -14.75 4.62
C ASN A 172 7.39 -13.90 5.81
N ARG A 173 8.33 -14.42 6.55
CA ARG A 173 8.96 -13.68 7.63
C ARG A 173 10.05 -12.83 7.06
N GLU A 174 9.63 -11.68 6.64
CA GLU A 174 10.56 -10.78 6.03
C GLU A 174 11.32 -10.02 7.10
N LYS A 175 12.61 -10.12 7.05
CA LYS A 175 13.50 -9.34 7.88
C LYS A 175 13.37 -7.84 7.59
N TYR A 176 12.99 -7.51 6.36
CA TYR A 176 13.00 -6.16 5.83
C TYR A 176 11.66 -5.70 5.25
N THR A 177 10.65 -6.54 5.31
CA THR A 177 9.29 -6.26 4.83
C THR A 177 8.26 -6.69 5.85
N TYR A 178 7.08 -6.11 5.80
CA TYR A 178 5.99 -6.37 6.73
C TYR A 178 4.88 -7.19 6.06
N GLU A 179 4.44 -8.25 6.70
CA GLU A 179 3.29 -9.07 6.28
C GLU A 179 3.34 -9.61 4.85
N GLY A 180 4.50 -9.68 4.25
CA GLY A 180 4.64 -10.18 2.89
C GLY A 180 6.07 -10.45 2.50
N SER A 181 6.23 -11.28 1.49
CA SER A 181 7.52 -11.62 0.92
C SER A 181 8.01 -10.54 -0.05
N LYS A 182 9.28 -10.65 -0.44
CA LYS A 182 9.86 -9.84 -1.53
C LYS A 182 9.02 -9.89 -2.81
N TRP A 183 8.34 -11.00 -3.08
CA TRP A 183 7.49 -11.18 -4.25
C TRP A 183 6.19 -10.37 -4.16
N HIS A 184 5.59 -10.29 -2.98
CA HIS A 184 4.37 -9.52 -2.76
C HIS A 184 4.65 -8.01 -2.88
N TRP A 185 5.69 -7.54 -2.20
CA TRP A 185 6.06 -6.12 -2.22
C TRP A 185 6.57 -5.62 -3.56
N ARG A 186 7.05 -6.51 -4.43
CA ARG A 186 7.61 -6.18 -5.75
C ARG A 186 6.67 -5.36 -6.63
N TRP A 187 5.36 -5.48 -6.41
CA TRP A 187 4.31 -4.89 -7.22
C TRP A 187 3.68 -3.64 -6.59
N ASN A 188 4.13 -3.23 -5.41
CA ASN A 188 3.49 -2.19 -4.63
C ASN A 188 3.98 -0.77 -4.99
N VAL A 189 3.87 -0.38 -6.27
CA VAL A 189 4.13 0.98 -6.77
C VAL A 189 2.93 1.46 -7.58
N LEU A 190 1.78 1.60 -6.92
CA LEU A 190 0.50 1.88 -7.58
C LEU A 190 0.40 3.27 -8.19
N HIS A 191 1.18 4.21 -7.67
CA HIS A 191 1.19 5.61 -8.10
C HIS A 191 2.11 5.89 -9.29
N ASP A 192 3.02 4.96 -9.59
CA ASP A 192 4.00 5.10 -10.68
C ASP A 192 4.18 3.76 -11.42
N VAL A 193 3.06 3.13 -11.82
CA VAL A 193 3.10 1.86 -12.58
C VAL A 193 3.92 1.99 -13.87
N PRO A 194 3.83 3.10 -14.64
CA PRO A 194 4.71 3.28 -15.79
C PRO A 194 6.20 3.30 -15.41
N GLY A 195 6.55 3.93 -14.29
CA GLY A 195 7.92 3.91 -13.77
C GLY A 195 8.38 2.52 -13.38
N LEU A 196 7.51 1.73 -12.74
CA LEU A 196 7.78 0.34 -12.40
C LEU A 196 7.97 -0.52 -13.66
N ILE A 197 7.11 -0.39 -14.66
CA ILE A 197 7.26 -1.06 -15.96
C ILE A 197 8.63 -0.72 -16.59
N GLY A 198 9.02 0.54 -16.52
CA GLY A 198 10.35 0.98 -17.00
C GLY A 198 11.50 0.32 -16.21
N ALA A 199 11.36 0.19 -14.89
CA ALA A 199 12.35 -0.45 -14.02
C ALA A 199 12.53 -1.96 -14.32
N PHE A 200 11.48 -2.62 -14.79
CA PHE A 200 11.57 -4.01 -15.28
C PHE A 200 12.25 -4.13 -16.65
N GLY A 201 12.46 -3.04 -17.36
CA GLY A 201 13.02 -3.03 -18.70
C GLY A 201 11.97 -2.96 -19.81
N GLY A 202 10.75 -2.55 -19.49
CA GLY A 202 9.64 -2.35 -20.41
C GLY A 202 8.50 -3.35 -20.27
N LYS A 203 7.45 -3.14 -21.07
CA LYS A 203 6.18 -3.86 -20.96
C LYS A 203 6.30 -5.37 -21.08
N GLU A 204 7.07 -5.84 -22.04
CA GLU A 204 7.25 -7.28 -22.30
C GLU A 204 7.93 -7.98 -21.12
N ALA A 205 9.01 -7.39 -20.60
CA ALA A 205 9.70 -7.92 -19.43
C ALA A 205 8.82 -7.89 -18.19
N PHE A 206 8.07 -6.81 -17.99
CA PHE A 206 7.12 -6.66 -16.88
C PHE A 206 6.02 -7.73 -16.94
N ILE A 207 5.36 -7.92 -18.09
CA ILE A 207 4.32 -8.93 -18.30
C ILE A 207 4.86 -10.33 -17.98
N LYS A 208 6.05 -10.66 -18.52
CA LYS A 208 6.66 -11.97 -18.29
C LYS A 208 6.91 -12.25 -16.80
N GLU A 209 7.42 -11.26 -16.08
CA GLU A 209 7.71 -11.40 -14.64
C GLU A 209 6.41 -11.46 -13.80
N LEU A 210 5.39 -10.73 -14.21
CA LEU A 210 4.09 -10.76 -13.54
C LEU A 210 3.35 -12.08 -13.83
N GLU A 211 3.41 -12.63 -15.04
CA GLU A 211 2.89 -13.98 -15.32
C GLU A 211 3.66 -15.04 -14.51
N TYR A 212 4.99 -14.94 -14.44
CA TYR A 212 5.81 -15.81 -13.61
C TYR A 212 5.33 -15.83 -12.15
N PHE A 213 5.04 -14.66 -11.59
CA PHE A 213 4.53 -14.51 -10.22
C PHE A 213 3.25 -15.31 -9.98
N PHE A 214 2.32 -15.29 -10.93
CA PHE A 214 1.08 -16.06 -10.83
C PHE A 214 1.25 -17.54 -11.16
N ASP A 215 2.04 -17.87 -12.17
CA ASP A 215 2.24 -19.27 -12.62
C ASP A 215 3.04 -20.10 -11.61
N HIS A 216 3.77 -19.47 -10.69
CA HIS A 216 4.56 -20.13 -9.65
C HIS A 216 3.93 -20.04 -8.26
N ASP A 217 2.62 -19.72 -8.20
CA ASP A 217 1.88 -19.63 -6.94
C ASP A 217 2.52 -18.69 -5.89
N LEU A 218 3.10 -17.60 -6.35
CA LEU A 218 3.72 -16.58 -5.49
C LEU A 218 2.74 -15.50 -5.04
N TYR A 219 1.60 -15.40 -5.72
CA TYR A 219 0.49 -14.52 -5.35
C TYR A 219 -0.24 -15.05 -4.13
N THR A 220 -0.70 -14.17 -3.26
CA THR A 220 -1.59 -14.54 -2.16
C THR A 220 -2.81 -13.63 -2.11
N ALA A 221 -3.99 -14.24 -1.95
CA ALA A 221 -5.22 -13.50 -1.64
C ALA A 221 -5.48 -13.43 -0.11
N GLY A 222 -4.59 -14.03 0.68
CA GLY A 222 -4.70 -14.05 2.14
C GLY A 222 -4.23 -12.78 2.84
N ASN A 223 -3.64 -11.83 2.10
CA ASN A 223 -3.27 -10.51 2.59
C ASN A 223 -3.43 -9.47 1.48
N GLN A 224 -3.50 -8.19 1.83
CA GLN A 224 -3.89 -7.13 0.91
C GLN A 224 -2.75 -6.58 0.05
N ILE A 225 -1.51 -6.90 0.32
CA ILE A 225 -0.32 -6.25 -0.26
C ILE A 225 -0.30 -6.32 -1.79
N ASP A 226 -0.72 -7.43 -2.35
CA ASP A 226 -0.66 -7.70 -3.78
C ASP A 226 -2.04 -7.85 -4.47
N LEU A 227 -3.14 -7.46 -3.79
CA LEU A 227 -4.49 -7.50 -4.36
C LEU A 227 -4.62 -6.78 -5.70
N GLN A 228 -3.82 -5.77 -5.92
CA GLN A 228 -3.78 -5.01 -7.18
C GLN A 228 -2.98 -5.71 -8.29
N ALA A 229 -2.14 -6.69 -7.98
CA ALA A 229 -1.24 -7.29 -8.95
C ALA A 229 -1.93 -7.82 -10.23
N PRO A 230 -3.10 -8.49 -10.16
CA PRO A 230 -3.79 -8.95 -11.38
C PRO A 230 -4.20 -7.83 -12.32
N PHE A 231 -4.36 -6.60 -11.81
CA PHE A 231 -4.81 -5.45 -12.60
C PHE A 231 -3.67 -4.71 -13.29
N LEU A 232 -2.43 -4.92 -12.87
CA LEU A 232 -1.24 -4.28 -13.44
C LEU A 232 -0.98 -4.69 -14.91
N PHE A 233 -1.54 -5.80 -15.36
CA PHE A 233 -1.51 -6.15 -16.78
C PHE A 233 -2.23 -5.13 -17.67
N ASN A 234 -3.26 -4.43 -17.14
CA ASN A 234 -3.94 -3.37 -17.89
C ASN A 234 -2.98 -2.23 -18.24
N ASP A 235 -2.18 -1.80 -17.27
CA ASP A 235 -1.19 -0.73 -17.42
C ASP A 235 -0.07 -1.14 -18.39
N ALA A 236 0.27 -2.42 -18.41
CA ALA A 236 1.22 -2.98 -19.36
C ALA A 236 0.64 -3.16 -20.77
N GLY A 237 -0.67 -2.95 -20.96
CA GLY A 237 -1.35 -3.09 -22.26
C GLY A 237 -1.79 -4.51 -22.58
N ALA A 238 -1.90 -5.39 -21.57
CA ALA A 238 -2.33 -6.78 -21.70
C ALA A 238 -3.62 -7.09 -20.90
N PRO A 239 -4.74 -6.38 -21.13
CA PRO A 239 -5.96 -6.54 -20.34
C PRO A 239 -6.56 -7.95 -20.37
N TRP A 240 -6.30 -8.72 -21.39
CA TRP A 240 -6.73 -10.12 -21.47
C TRP A 240 -6.06 -10.99 -20.40
N LEU A 241 -4.85 -10.64 -19.95
CA LEU A 241 -4.18 -11.33 -18.85
C LEU A 241 -4.81 -10.97 -17.50
N THR A 242 -5.23 -9.71 -17.30
CA THR A 242 -6.08 -9.35 -16.17
C THR A 242 -7.32 -10.22 -16.12
N GLN A 243 -8.05 -10.36 -17.23
CA GLN A 243 -9.25 -11.19 -17.30
C GLN A 243 -8.95 -12.65 -16.99
N LYS A 244 -7.87 -13.20 -17.56
CA LYS A 244 -7.40 -14.57 -17.30
C LYS A 244 -7.17 -14.79 -15.81
N TRP A 245 -6.34 -13.96 -15.21
CA TRP A 245 -5.89 -14.15 -13.83
C TRP A 245 -6.98 -13.85 -12.81
N VAL A 246 -7.73 -12.78 -12.96
CA VAL A 246 -8.88 -12.48 -12.08
C VAL A 246 -9.89 -13.63 -12.12
N ARG A 247 -10.22 -14.15 -13.31
CA ARG A 247 -11.12 -15.30 -13.41
C ARG A 247 -10.55 -16.53 -12.71
N LYS A 248 -9.27 -16.85 -12.94
CA LYS A 248 -8.60 -17.99 -12.30
C LYS A 248 -8.63 -17.87 -10.78
N LEU A 249 -8.26 -16.70 -10.24
CA LEU A 249 -8.25 -16.43 -8.80
C LEU A 249 -9.64 -16.53 -8.15
N LEU A 250 -10.69 -16.21 -8.88
CA LEU A 250 -12.07 -16.31 -8.40
C LEU A 250 -12.66 -17.72 -8.49
N THR A 251 -12.20 -18.56 -9.42
CA THR A 251 -12.84 -19.84 -9.75
C THR A 251 -11.99 -21.07 -9.46
N GLU A 252 -10.70 -20.90 -9.28
CA GLU A 252 -9.76 -21.99 -9.02
C GLU A 252 -9.14 -21.87 -7.64
N PRO A 253 -8.68 -22.98 -7.05
CA PRO A 253 -7.93 -22.94 -5.80
C PRO A 253 -6.61 -22.19 -5.98
N VAL A 254 -6.31 -21.29 -5.06
CA VAL A 254 -5.04 -20.57 -5.01
C VAL A 254 -4.28 -20.94 -3.74
N VAL A 255 -2.96 -21.00 -3.84
CA VAL A 255 -2.09 -21.13 -2.69
C VAL A 255 -2.16 -19.85 -1.88
N GLN A 256 -2.21 -19.98 -0.56
CA GLN A 256 -2.25 -18.82 0.33
C GLN A 256 -1.09 -18.80 1.28
N TYR A 257 -0.51 -17.61 1.38
CA TYR A 257 0.42 -17.25 2.44
C TYR A 257 -0.29 -16.20 3.29
N TYR A 258 -0.39 -16.41 4.58
CA TYR A 258 -1.01 -15.45 5.47
C TYR A 258 0.04 -14.76 6.33
N GLY A 259 0.11 -13.45 6.18
CA GLY A 259 0.92 -12.56 7.01
C GLY A 259 2.38 -12.99 7.15
N THR A 260 2.91 -12.81 8.34
CA THR A 260 4.28 -13.24 8.69
C THR A 260 4.32 -14.69 9.15
N HIS A 261 3.20 -15.42 9.13
CA HIS A 261 3.07 -16.55 10.02
C HIS A 261 3.32 -17.89 9.39
N ASN A 262 2.71 -18.30 8.37
CA ASN A 262 2.95 -19.65 7.88
C ASN A 262 2.45 -19.83 6.45
N PHE A 263 3.14 -20.65 5.74
CA PHE A 263 2.63 -21.32 4.56
C PHE A 263 1.50 -22.26 4.97
N PHE A 264 0.31 -22.05 4.43
CA PHE A 264 -0.78 -22.99 4.57
C PHE A 264 -0.76 -23.92 3.35
N PRO A 265 -0.48 -25.21 3.53
CA PRO A 265 -0.37 -26.16 2.41
C PRO A 265 -1.73 -26.42 1.73
N GLU A 266 -2.82 -26.08 2.40
CA GLU A 266 -4.16 -26.16 1.82
C GLU A 266 -4.75 -24.76 1.63
N PRO A 267 -5.30 -24.47 0.45
CA PRO A 267 -6.00 -23.22 0.21
C PRO A 267 -7.18 -23.08 1.17
N ILE A 268 -7.14 -22.09 2.04
CA ILE A 268 -8.25 -21.77 2.95
C ILE A 268 -9.55 -21.62 2.15
N PHE A 269 -9.50 -21.00 0.98
CA PHE A 269 -10.62 -20.88 0.07
C PHE A 269 -11.16 -22.22 -0.42
N ARG A 270 -10.36 -23.27 -0.57
CA ARG A 270 -10.87 -24.60 -0.91
C ARG A 270 -11.89 -25.14 0.10
N LYS A 271 -11.68 -24.85 1.39
CA LYS A 271 -12.60 -25.24 2.46
C LYS A 271 -13.87 -24.41 2.42
N ILE A 272 -13.75 -23.13 2.20
CA ILE A 272 -14.87 -22.18 2.14
C ILE A 272 -15.71 -22.45 0.89
N TYR A 273 -15.09 -22.58 -0.27
CA TYR A 273 -15.79 -22.83 -1.53
C TYR A 273 -16.44 -24.22 -1.65
N LYS A 274 -15.86 -25.24 -1.08
CA LYS A 274 -16.43 -26.60 -1.10
C LYS A 274 -17.69 -26.74 -0.27
N ASN A 275 -17.90 -25.91 0.71
CA ASN A 275 -18.94 -26.07 1.72
C ASN A 275 -20.07 -25.04 1.59
N SER A 276 -20.03 -24.11 0.65
CA SER A 276 -21.12 -23.17 0.39
C SER A 276 -21.95 -23.64 -0.79
N PRO A 277 -23.22 -24.07 -0.57
CA PRO A 277 -24.12 -24.44 -1.66
C PRO A 277 -24.61 -23.24 -2.48
N ASP A 278 -24.46 -22.01 -1.98
CA ASP A 278 -25.09 -20.80 -2.51
C ASP A 278 -24.12 -19.77 -3.12
N GLY A 279 -22.89 -20.15 -3.43
CA GLY A 279 -21.89 -19.24 -3.99
C GLY A 279 -20.86 -18.73 -2.99
N TYR A 280 -20.05 -17.81 -3.41
CA TYR A 280 -18.84 -17.39 -2.74
C TYR A 280 -19.12 -16.52 -1.51
N LEU A 281 -18.84 -17.02 -0.31
CA LEU A 281 -18.72 -16.22 0.89
C LEU A 281 -17.26 -15.72 0.96
N LEU A 282 -17.07 -14.44 0.74
CA LEU A 282 -15.85 -13.73 1.12
C LEU A 282 -15.99 -13.38 2.61
N GLU A 283 -15.51 -14.24 3.49
CA GLU A 283 -15.17 -13.80 4.84
C GLU A 283 -13.83 -13.07 4.72
N MET A 284 -13.88 -11.78 4.81
CA MET A 284 -12.70 -10.98 5.05
C MET A 284 -12.47 -10.99 6.56
N ASP A 285 -11.32 -11.50 6.98
CA ASP A 285 -10.85 -11.34 8.34
C ASP A 285 -10.73 -9.85 8.66
N ASP A 286 -11.33 -9.47 9.81
CA ASP A 286 -11.31 -8.12 10.37
C ASP A 286 -9.90 -7.70 10.85
#